data_db0bbdcefd05a04adb37a72b4de9db61
#
_entry.id   db0bbdcefd05a04adb37a72b4de9db61
#
_cell.length_a   1.000
_cell.length_b   1.000
_cell.length_c   1.000
_cell.angle_alpha   90.00
_cell.angle_beta   90.00
_cell.angle_gamma   90.00
#
_symmetry.space_group_name_H-M   'P 1'
#
loop_
_entity.id
_entity.type
_entity.pdbx_description
1 polymer ?
#
loop_
_entity_poly.entity_id
_entity_poly.type
_entity_poly.pdbx_seq_one_letter_code
_entity_poly.pdbx_strand_id
1 'polypeptide(L)'
;MASRRIEDCTPSLQAKIKLFAVAMQAAGIPFLITCTARTIKEQRALYAQGRESLENVNTLRALAELPPISFQQNQHKVTWTLHSEHLVDLDDGNPNNDKSRAFDIAITRDGQPVWDIKVDVNQDQQPDYMETGKIGESVGLHWGGRFKNPDMPHFQDV
;
A
#
# COMPACT_ATOMS: atom_id res chain seq x y z
N MET A 1 -2.84 -7.18 -11.66
CA MET A 1 -1.74 -6.60 -10.86
C MET A 1 -2.22 -5.32 -10.21
N ALA A 2 -1.87 -5.09 -8.95
CA ALA A 2 -2.23 -3.86 -8.23
C ALA A 2 -1.75 -2.62 -8.98
N SER A 3 -2.59 -1.58 -9.04
CA SER A 3 -2.23 -0.31 -9.65
C SER A 3 -1.25 0.47 -8.75
N ARG A 4 -0.49 1.37 -9.38
CA ARG A 4 0.34 2.40 -8.72
C ARG A 4 -0.05 3.81 -9.16
N ARG A 5 -1.12 3.92 -9.92
CA ARG A 5 -1.57 5.18 -10.52
C ARG A 5 -2.43 5.96 -9.54
N ILE A 6 -2.12 7.25 -9.38
CA ILE A 6 -2.88 8.16 -8.50
C ILE A 6 -4.31 8.34 -9.04
N GLU A 7 -4.50 8.28 -10.34
CA GLU A 7 -5.80 8.42 -11.00
C GLU A 7 -6.79 7.31 -10.63
N ASP A 8 -6.31 6.20 -10.11
CA ASP A 8 -7.15 5.09 -9.63
C ASP A 8 -7.61 5.28 -8.17
N CYS A 9 -7.22 6.40 -7.55
CA CYS A 9 -7.68 6.84 -6.25
C CYS A 9 -8.90 7.79 -6.37
N THR A 10 -9.67 7.90 -5.28
CA THR A 10 -10.75 8.89 -5.19
C THR A 10 -10.21 10.32 -5.37
N PRO A 11 -11.02 11.27 -5.86
CA PRO A 11 -10.58 12.66 -6.01
C PRO A 11 -10.07 13.29 -4.70
N SER A 12 -10.69 12.96 -3.57
CA SER A 12 -10.23 13.39 -2.24
C SER A 12 -8.84 12.87 -1.93
N LEU A 13 -8.61 11.57 -2.13
CA LEU A 13 -7.29 10.96 -1.89
C LEU A 13 -6.24 11.53 -2.85
N GLN A 14 -6.56 11.74 -4.13
CA GLN A 14 -5.65 12.36 -5.08
C GLN A 14 -5.16 13.74 -4.61
N ALA A 15 -6.07 14.59 -4.10
CA ALA A 15 -5.72 15.88 -3.55
C ALA A 15 -4.77 15.77 -2.34
N LYS A 16 -5.06 14.84 -1.43
CA LYS A 16 -4.21 14.58 -0.25
C LYS A 16 -2.84 14.01 -0.62
N ILE A 17 -2.76 13.13 -1.62
CA ILE A 17 -1.48 12.61 -2.14
C ILE A 17 -0.61 13.75 -2.67
N LYS A 18 -1.19 14.72 -3.37
CA LYS A 18 -0.44 15.89 -3.87
C LYS A 18 0.15 16.72 -2.73
N LEU A 19 -0.65 17.00 -1.69
CA LEU A 19 -0.17 17.71 -0.49
C LEU A 19 0.90 16.91 0.25
N PHE A 20 0.70 15.61 0.39
CA PHE A 20 1.66 14.67 0.97
C PHE A 20 3.00 14.73 0.22
N ALA A 21 2.99 14.65 -1.11
CA ALA A 21 4.20 14.69 -1.92
C ALA A 21 4.99 15.99 -1.74
N VAL A 22 4.30 17.14 -1.66
CA VAL A 22 4.94 18.44 -1.39
C VAL A 22 5.60 18.46 -0.01
N ALA A 23 4.92 17.94 1.00
CA ALA A 23 5.45 17.88 2.37
C ALA A 23 6.63 16.91 2.48
N MET A 24 6.58 15.76 1.81
CA MET A 24 7.69 14.80 1.73
C MET A 24 8.92 15.40 1.07
N GLN A 25 8.73 16.13 -0.02
CA GLN A 25 9.82 16.86 -0.69
C GLN A 25 10.45 17.91 0.24
N ALA A 26 9.63 18.67 0.96
CA ALA A 26 10.11 19.67 1.92
C ALA A 26 10.89 19.04 3.08
N ALA A 27 10.52 17.83 3.49
CA ALA A 27 11.23 17.06 4.52
C ALA A 27 12.49 16.37 4.01
N GLY A 28 12.75 16.36 2.71
CA GLY A 28 13.89 15.67 2.10
C GLY A 28 13.79 14.14 2.13
N ILE A 29 12.56 13.60 2.16
CA ILE A 29 12.30 12.17 2.19
C ILE A 29 11.80 11.70 0.83
N PRO A 30 12.65 11.06 0.00
CA PRO A 30 12.26 10.54 -1.29
C PRO A 30 11.43 9.26 -1.13
N PHE A 31 10.38 9.11 -1.92
CA PHE A 31 9.50 7.95 -1.89
C PHE A 31 8.96 7.60 -3.27
N LEU A 32 8.40 6.40 -3.39
CA LEU A 32 7.60 5.99 -4.53
C LEU A 32 6.29 5.35 -4.06
N ILE A 33 5.23 5.46 -4.86
CA ILE A 33 3.97 4.77 -4.63
C ILE A 33 4.12 3.32 -5.10
N THR A 34 3.83 2.38 -4.22
CA THR A 34 3.95 0.95 -4.49
C THR A 34 2.61 0.28 -4.78
N CYS A 35 1.51 0.84 -4.27
CA CYS A 35 0.16 0.36 -4.51
C CYS A 35 -0.85 1.50 -4.37
N THR A 36 -1.86 1.52 -5.25
CA THR A 36 -3.07 2.34 -5.10
C THR A 36 -4.30 1.43 -5.10
N ALA A 37 -4.79 1.01 -6.27
CA ALA A 37 -5.96 0.17 -6.40
C ALA A 37 -5.60 -1.32 -6.50
N ARG A 38 -6.44 -2.15 -5.89
CA ARG A 38 -6.31 -3.61 -5.89
C ARG A 38 -7.69 -4.24 -6.12
N THR A 39 -7.76 -5.22 -7.00
CA THR A 39 -9.02 -5.94 -7.25
C THR A 39 -9.33 -6.91 -6.09
N ILE A 40 -10.61 -7.31 -5.98
CA ILE A 40 -11.05 -8.32 -4.99
C ILE A 40 -10.30 -9.64 -5.20
N LYS A 41 -10.06 -10.05 -6.45
CA LYS A 41 -9.30 -11.27 -6.78
C LYS A 41 -7.87 -11.19 -6.27
N GLU A 42 -7.21 -10.06 -6.47
CA GLU A 42 -5.84 -9.83 -5.95
C GLU A 42 -5.81 -9.88 -4.42
N GLN A 43 -6.74 -9.21 -3.74
CA GLN A 43 -6.80 -9.21 -2.27
C GLN A 43 -7.01 -10.62 -1.73
N ARG A 44 -7.91 -11.41 -2.36
CA ARG A 44 -8.15 -12.79 -1.98
C ARG A 44 -6.89 -13.66 -2.12
N ALA A 45 -6.16 -13.52 -3.22
CA ALA A 45 -4.91 -14.25 -3.45
C ALA A 45 -3.84 -13.88 -2.42
N LEU A 46 -3.71 -12.60 -2.09
CA LEU A 46 -2.78 -12.11 -1.08
C LEU A 46 -3.16 -12.59 0.33
N TYR A 47 -4.46 -12.61 0.65
CA TYR A 47 -4.93 -13.10 1.94
C TYR A 47 -4.70 -14.61 2.13
N ALA A 48 -4.84 -15.40 1.07
CA ALA A 48 -4.59 -16.83 1.09
C ALA A 48 -3.11 -17.18 1.36
N GLN A 49 -2.19 -16.29 0.95
CA GLN A 49 -0.76 -16.48 1.19
C GLN A 49 -0.46 -16.59 2.70
N GLY A 50 0.28 -17.64 3.08
CA GLY A 50 0.58 -17.95 4.46
C GLY A 50 -0.56 -18.58 5.26
N ARG A 51 -1.70 -18.91 4.60
CA ARG A 51 -2.87 -19.54 5.22
C ARG A 51 -3.35 -20.78 4.50
N GLU A 52 -3.16 -20.85 3.19
CA GLU A 52 -3.61 -21.95 2.34
C GLU A 52 -2.42 -22.66 1.70
N SER A 53 -2.68 -23.82 1.07
CA SER A 53 -1.64 -24.56 0.35
C SER A 53 -1.03 -23.74 -0.78
N LEU A 54 0.23 -24.00 -1.13
CA LEU A 54 0.91 -23.32 -2.23
C LEU A 54 0.14 -23.46 -3.55
N GLU A 55 -0.44 -24.65 -3.80
CA GLU A 55 -1.25 -24.92 -4.98
C GLU A 55 -2.47 -24.00 -5.04
N ASN A 56 -3.24 -23.90 -3.94
CA ASN A 56 -4.41 -23.02 -3.87
C ASN A 56 -4.02 -21.56 -4.03
N VAL A 57 -2.97 -21.13 -3.34
CA VAL A 57 -2.48 -19.73 -3.44
C VAL A 57 -2.09 -19.40 -4.87
N ASN A 58 -1.33 -20.27 -5.55
CA ASN A 58 -0.91 -20.03 -6.92
C ASN A 58 -2.07 -20.11 -7.92
N THR A 59 -3.08 -20.91 -7.65
CA THR A 59 -4.34 -20.91 -8.43
C THR A 59 -5.07 -19.56 -8.31
N LEU A 60 -5.24 -19.05 -7.08
CA LEU A 60 -5.85 -17.74 -6.85
C LEU A 60 -5.02 -16.60 -7.44
N ARG A 61 -3.71 -16.69 -7.38
CA ARG A 61 -2.80 -15.72 -7.98
C ARG A 61 -2.92 -15.70 -9.51
N ALA A 62 -3.02 -16.87 -10.15
CA ALA A 62 -3.24 -16.96 -11.59
C ALA A 62 -4.57 -16.32 -12.01
N LEU A 63 -5.67 -16.55 -11.24
CA LEU A 63 -6.97 -15.92 -11.48
C LEU A 63 -6.93 -14.39 -11.31
N ALA A 64 -6.00 -13.88 -10.50
CA ALA A 64 -5.78 -12.46 -10.27
C ALA A 64 -4.68 -11.87 -11.17
N GLU A 65 -4.18 -12.64 -12.16
CA GLU A 65 -3.08 -12.24 -13.06
C GLU A 65 -1.80 -11.88 -12.32
N LEU A 66 -1.57 -12.49 -11.15
CA LEU A 66 -0.35 -12.34 -10.36
C LEU A 66 0.63 -13.50 -10.64
N PRO A 67 1.94 -13.23 -10.61
CA PRO A 67 2.94 -14.29 -10.77
C PRO A 67 2.86 -15.30 -9.61
N PRO A 68 3.20 -16.57 -9.86
CA PRO A 68 3.24 -17.59 -8.80
C PRO A 68 4.33 -17.25 -7.77
N ILE A 69 4.15 -17.79 -6.56
CA ILE A 69 5.12 -17.67 -5.48
C ILE A 69 5.73 -19.01 -5.12
N SER A 70 6.87 -18.97 -4.45
CA SER A 70 7.56 -20.15 -3.94
C SER A 70 6.96 -20.66 -2.62
N PHE A 71 7.32 -21.88 -2.24
CA PHE A 71 6.97 -22.45 -0.94
C PHE A 71 7.46 -21.55 0.22
N GLN A 72 8.67 -21.02 0.14
CA GLN A 72 9.24 -20.13 1.17
C GLN A 72 8.43 -18.84 1.30
N GLN A 73 8.05 -18.22 0.18
CA GLN A 73 7.19 -17.03 0.19
C GLN A 73 5.81 -17.32 0.81
N ASN A 74 5.25 -18.51 0.58
CA ASN A 74 3.98 -18.92 1.17
C ASN A 74 4.06 -19.23 2.68
N GLN A 75 5.22 -19.15 3.30
CA GLN A 75 5.33 -19.25 4.78
C GLN A 75 4.98 -17.92 5.47
N HIS A 76 4.85 -16.84 4.72
CA HIS A 76 4.63 -15.49 5.27
C HIS A 76 3.31 -14.88 4.82
N LYS A 77 2.51 -14.43 5.78
CA LYS A 77 1.32 -13.61 5.53
C LYS A 77 1.74 -12.23 5.04
N VAL A 78 1.08 -11.73 3.99
CA VAL A 78 1.36 -10.43 3.39
C VAL A 78 0.21 -9.43 3.57
N THR A 79 -0.94 -9.89 4.04
CA THR A 79 -2.06 -9.03 4.44
C THR A 79 -2.85 -9.66 5.58
N TRP A 80 -3.48 -8.83 6.40
CA TRP A 80 -4.26 -9.27 7.58
C TRP A 80 -5.77 -9.16 7.37
N THR A 81 -6.21 -8.64 6.22
CA THR A 81 -7.62 -8.39 5.95
C THR A 81 -8.03 -8.77 4.55
N LEU A 82 -9.29 -9.18 4.40
CA LEU A 82 -9.99 -9.26 3.10
C LEU A 82 -10.65 -7.93 2.73
N HIS A 83 -10.83 -7.03 3.72
CA HIS A 83 -11.46 -5.72 3.56
C HIS A 83 -10.39 -4.64 3.64
N SER A 84 -9.89 -4.22 2.50
CA SER A 84 -8.84 -3.19 2.36
C SER A 84 -9.40 -1.97 1.67
N GLU A 85 -8.98 -0.78 2.09
CA GLU A 85 -9.34 0.48 1.42
C GLU A 85 -8.68 0.64 0.03
N HIS A 86 -7.78 -0.28 -0.34
CA HIS A 86 -7.27 -0.41 -1.71
C HIS A 86 -8.25 -1.05 -2.68
N LEU A 87 -9.30 -1.71 -2.17
CA LEU A 87 -10.20 -2.51 -3.01
C LEU A 87 -11.02 -1.64 -3.96
N VAL A 88 -11.07 -2.08 -5.20
CA VAL A 88 -11.95 -1.58 -6.25
C VAL A 88 -12.73 -2.73 -6.85
N ASP A 89 -13.99 -2.47 -7.22
CA ASP A 89 -14.86 -3.43 -7.90
C ASP A 89 -15.36 -2.83 -9.21
N LEU A 90 -14.65 -3.10 -10.28
CA LEU A 90 -14.96 -2.57 -11.61
C LEU A 90 -16.06 -3.35 -12.35
N ASP A 91 -16.48 -4.48 -11.78
CA ASP A 91 -17.37 -5.43 -12.46
C ASP A 91 -18.83 -5.32 -12.00
N ASP A 92 -19.13 -4.60 -10.93
CA ASP A 92 -20.48 -4.54 -10.34
C ASP A 92 -21.34 -3.39 -10.89
N GLY A 93 -20.77 -2.49 -11.70
CA GLY A 93 -21.46 -1.34 -12.28
C GLY A 93 -21.73 -0.20 -11.29
N ASN A 94 -21.13 -0.22 -10.10
CA ASN A 94 -21.26 0.82 -9.09
C ASN A 94 -20.03 1.76 -9.11
N PRO A 95 -20.14 2.97 -9.65
CA PRO A 95 -18.97 3.86 -9.76
C PRO A 95 -18.44 4.38 -8.41
N ASN A 96 -19.15 4.14 -7.30
CA ASN A 96 -18.72 4.60 -5.98
C ASN A 96 -17.61 3.75 -5.35
N ASN A 97 -17.37 2.55 -5.88
CA ASN A 97 -16.32 1.63 -5.42
C ASN A 97 -15.26 1.32 -6.49
N ASP A 98 -15.25 2.08 -7.60
CA ASP A 98 -14.27 1.95 -8.69
C ASP A 98 -12.93 2.62 -8.39
N LYS A 99 -12.82 3.30 -7.25
CA LYS A 99 -11.64 4.08 -6.87
C LYS A 99 -11.14 3.70 -5.49
N SER A 100 -9.82 3.57 -5.38
CA SER A 100 -9.15 3.28 -4.12
C SER A 100 -9.23 4.46 -3.15
N ARG A 101 -9.37 4.13 -1.86
CA ARG A 101 -9.29 5.08 -0.74
C ARG A 101 -7.96 4.96 0.03
N ALA A 102 -7.01 4.17 -0.48
CA ALA A 102 -5.72 3.97 0.13
C ALA A 102 -4.57 3.97 -0.88
N PHE A 103 -3.37 4.23 -0.39
CA PHE A 103 -2.14 4.04 -1.12
C PHE A 103 -1.02 3.59 -0.19
N ASP A 104 -0.09 2.83 -0.74
CA ASP A 104 1.13 2.41 -0.06
C ASP A 104 2.34 3.09 -0.71
N ILE A 105 3.35 3.35 0.09
CA ILE A 105 4.61 3.91 -0.36
C ILE A 105 5.81 3.04 0.03
N ALA A 106 6.94 3.27 -0.63
CA ALA A 106 8.25 2.90 -0.13
C ALA A 106 9.13 4.13 -0.07
N ILE A 107 9.86 4.32 1.02
CA ILE A 107 10.96 5.29 1.08
C ILE A 107 12.08 4.78 0.18
N THR A 108 12.75 5.68 -0.53
CA THR A 108 13.79 5.31 -1.48
C THR A 108 15.14 5.87 -1.06
N ARG A 109 16.21 5.12 -1.34
CA ARG A 109 17.60 5.56 -1.32
C ARG A 109 18.20 5.22 -2.68
N ASP A 110 18.79 6.22 -3.33
CA ASP A 110 19.34 6.06 -4.69
C ASP A 110 18.34 5.45 -5.68
N GLY A 111 17.07 5.84 -5.58
CA GLY A 111 15.98 5.34 -6.42
C GLY A 111 15.48 3.93 -6.11
N GLN A 112 16.03 3.26 -5.10
CA GLN A 112 15.64 1.90 -4.71
C GLN A 112 14.80 1.91 -3.43
N PRO A 113 13.74 1.05 -3.33
CA PRO A 113 12.94 0.94 -2.13
C PRO A 113 13.77 0.47 -0.93
N VAL A 114 13.54 1.10 0.23
CA VAL A 114 14.11 0.69 1.51
C VAL A 114 12.96 0.37 2.46
N TRP A 115 12.89 -0.87 2.90
CA TRP A 115 11.81 -1.37 3.77
C TRP A 115 12.19 -1.41 5.26
N ASP A 116 13.44 -1.06 5.59
CA ASP A 116 13.85 -0.93 6.99
C ASP A 116 13.11 0.24 7.63
N ILE A 117 12.30 -0.04 8.64
CA ILE A 117 11.51 0.97 9.36
C ILE A 117 12.36 1.95 10.17
N LYS A 118 13.66 1.71 10.32
CA LYS A 118 14.61 2.59 10.98
C LYS A 118 15.42 3.46 10.01
N VAL A 119 15.12 3.38 8.71
CA VAL A 119 15.80 4.16 7.68
C VAL A 119 15.69 5.66 7.98
N ASP A 120 16.79 6.36 7.77
CA ASP A 120 16.92 7.82 7.93
C ASP A 120 17.74 8.33 6.73
N VAL A 121 17.05 8.65 5.63
CA VAL A 121 17.65 9.08 4.37
C VAL A 121 17.99 10.57 4.41
N ASN A 122 17.15 11.37 5.07
CA ASN A 122 17.37 12.82 5.21
C ASN A 122 18.40 13.18 6.30
N GLN A 123 18.84 12.19 7.10
CA GLN A 123 19.87 12.30 8.13
C GLN A 123 19.53 13.30 9.26
N ASP A 124 18.27 13.35 9.65
CA ASP A 124 17.79 14.20 10.74
C ASP A 124 17.69 13.48 12.09
N GLN A 125 18.15 12.21 12.15
CA GLN A 125 18.16 11.34 13.32
C GLN A 125 16.77 10.84 13.73
N GLN A 126 15.78 10.92 12.85
CA GLN A 126 14.47 10.31 13.04
C GLN A 126 14.24 9.24 11.97
N PRO A 127 13.54 8.14 12.30
CA PRO A 127 13.15 7.16 11.28
C PRO A 127 12.17 7.78 10.27
N ASP A 128 12.52 7.74 8.99
CA ASP A 128 11.72 8.35 7.92
C ASP A 128 10.28 7.83 7.84
N TYR A 129 10.02 6.54 8.10
CA TYR A 129 8.65 6.02 8.13
C TYR A 129 7.79 6.65 9.23
N MET A 130 8.38 7.00 10.39
CA MET A 130 7.67 7.71 11.45
C MET A 130 7.36 9.16 11.06
N GLU A 131 8.30 9.84 10.42
CA GLU A 131 8.08 11.20 9.91
C GLU A 131 7.02 11.19 8.80
N THR A 132 7.13 10.26 7.86
CA THR A 132 6.16 10.06 6.77
C THR A 132 4.75 9.85 7.32
N GLY A 133 4.60 9.07 8.39
CA GLY A 133 3.33 8.88 9.08
C GLY A 133 2.76 10.20 9.60
N LYS A 134 3.57 11.01 10.29
CA LYS A 134 3.15 12.34 10.79
C LYS A 134 2.80 13.29 9.64
N ILE A 135 3.54 13.27 8.54
CA ILE A 135 3.24 14.03 7.33
C ILE A 135 1.87 13.63 6.77
N GLY A 136 1.60 12.33 6.64
CA GLY A 136 0.31 11.84 6.17
C GLY A 136 -0.85 12.31 7.06
N GLU A 137 -0.69 12.18 8.38
CA GLU A 137 -1.68 12.66 9.36
C GLU A 137 -1.92 14.18 9.24
N SER A 138 -0.86 14.96 8.98
CA SER A 138 -0.97 16.42 8.84
C SER A 138 -1.78 16.88 7.63
N VAL A 139 -1.88 16.07 6.59
CA VAL A 139 -2.69 16.33 5.40
C VAL A 139 -4.06 15.63 5.43
N GLY A 140 -4.44 15.08 6.58
CA GLY A 140 -5.75 14.48 6.82
C GLY A 140 -5.87 13.02 6.39
N LEU A 141 -4.76 12.29 6.31
CA LEU A 141 -4.76 10.85 6.07
C LEU A 141 -4.74 10.06 7.38
N HIS A 142 -5.28 8.86 7.36
CA HIS A 142 -5.07 7.87 8.41
C HIS A 142 -3.85 7.02 8.07
N TRP A 143 -2.91 6.96 8.98
CA TRP A 143 -1.67 6.22 8.80
C TRP A 143 -1.74 4.80 9.36
N GLY A 144 -1.36 3.80 8.56
CA GLY A 144 -1.36 2.39 8.96
C GLY A 144 -0.39 2.05 10.10
N GLY A 145 0.59 2.91 10.38
CA GLY A 145 1.45 2.77 11.55
C GLY A 145 0.71 2.84 12.90
N ARG A 146 -0.54 3.34 12.92
CA ARG A 146 -1.42 3.39 14.09
C ARG A 146 -2.30 2.14 14.24
N PHE A 147 -2.29 1.22 13.28
CA PHE A 147 -3.09 0.00 13.35
C PHE A 147 -2.62 -0.93 14.47
N LYS A 148 -3.51 -1.81 14.93
CA LYS A 148 -3.18 -2.87 15.90
C LYS A 148 -2.01 -3.74 15.41
N ASN A 149 -2.00 -4.07 14.12
CA ASN A 149 -0.86 -4.62 13.41
C ASN A 149 -0.30 -3.50 12.54
N PRO A 150 0.77 -2.81 12.96
CA PRO A 150 1.26 -1.63 12.25
C PRO A 150 1.65 -1.94 10.80
N ASP A 151 1.19 -1.09 9.90
CA ASP A 151 1.55 -1.10 8.49
C ASP A 151 2.12 0.26 8.10
N MET A 152 3.42 0.40 8.28
CA MET A 152 4.12 1.69 8.18
C MET A 152 4.02 2.34 6.80
N PRO A 153 4.03 1.59 5.68
CA PRO A 153 3.88 2.15 4.33
C PRO A 153 2.48 2.64 3.98
N HIS A 154 1.44 2.24 4.73
CA HIS A 154 0.03 2.38 4.37
C HIS A 154 -0.59 3.71 4.80
N PHE A 155 -1.34 4.35 3.89
CA PHE A 155 -2.16 5.54 4.13
C PHE A 155 -3.54 5.39 3.52
N GLN A 156 -4.56 5.91 4.20
CA GLN A 156 -5.94 5.85 3.72
C GLN A 156 -6.74 7.12 4.05
N ASP A 157 -7.75 7.37 3.22
CA ASP A 157 -8.68 8.49 3.33
C ASP A 157 -10.08 7.96 3.65
N VAL A 158 -10.36 7.82 4.93
CA VAL A 158 -11.61 7.24 5.47
C VAL A 158 -12.23 8.13 6.52
#